data_97252ea1c6adb61f68a10df4752451e7
#
_entry.id   97252ea1c6adb61f68a10df4752451e7
#
_cell.length_a   1.000
_cell.length_b   1.000
_cell.length_c   1.000
_cell.angle_alpha   90.00
_cell.angle_beta   90.00
_cell.angle_gamma   90.00
#
_symmetry.space_group_name_H-M   'P 1'
#
loop_
_entity.id
_entity.type
_entity.pdbx_description
1 polymer ?
#
loop_
_entity_poly.entity_id
_entity_poly.type
_entity_poly.pdbx_seq_one_letter_code
_entity_poly.pdbx_strand_id
1 'polypeptide(L)'
;MSESRHASRDGDGRRSLARWTQHRRTSPTPTLTRERVEVIGSFYENVIEFLHVHHTSEDELIYPVLEEHCAESRSELERIDDQHKLLHAPMDAARSAIASWRAAPSTDNAKVVIDATASIAEPLRPHLADEEAVMLPIATKWMSPEEIGGMAGHSMMTFRADKPWLMMGLVREQLNQDQRDGMLAGMPPEMRTMWTEQMEPAFDAFIAEVRR
;
A
#
# COMPACT_ATOMS: atom_id res chain seq x y z
N MET A 1 -62.37 23.01 9.31
CA MET A 1 -61.76 22.91 10.62
C MET A 1 -61.12 21.54 10.75
N SER A 2 -59.82 21.46 10.61
CA SER A 2 -59.02 20.26 10.83
C SER A 2 -57.63 20.71 11.29
N GLU A 3 -57.34 20.48 12.57
CA GLU A 3 -56.09 20.85 13.21
C GLU A 3 -55.04 19.79 12.91
N SER A 4 -53.92 20.20 12.33
CA SER A 4 -52.71 19.44 12.16
C SER A 4 -52.01 19.26 13.51
N ARG A 5 -51.76 18.00 13.92
CA ARG A 5 -50.84 17.69 15.01
C ARG A 5 -49.45 17.47 14.48
N HIS A 6 -48.53 18.38 14.75
CA HIS A 6 -47.08 18.18 14.60
C HIS A 6 -46.60 17.35 15.80
N ALA A 7 -46.12 16.14 15.52
CA ALA A 7 -45.42 15.32 16.50
C ALA A 7 -43.91 15.53 16.32
N SER A 8 -43.29 16.02 17.36
CA SER A 8 -41.86 16.25 17.52
C SER A 8 -41.07 14.94 17.43
N ARG A 9 -40.10 14.89 16.53
CA ARG A 9 -39.14 13.76 16.34
C ARG A 9 -37.71 14.19 16.71
N ASP A 10 -37.48 14.72 17.92
CA ASP A 10 -36.14 15.18 18.35
C ASP A 10 -35.57 14.44 19.57
N GLY A 11 -36.00 13.21 19.83
CA GLY A 11 -35.55 12.46 21.03
C GLY A 11 -34.53 11.35 20.81
N ASP A 12 -34.32 10.85 19.57
CA ASP A 12 -33.63 9.58 19.36
C ASP A 12 -32.14 9.73 18.91
N GLY A 13 -31.77 10.85 18.28
CA GLY A 13 -30.40 11.09 17.82
C GLY A 13 -29.35 11.30 18.93
N ARG A 14 -29.76 11.84 20.07
CA ARG A 14 -28.83 12.12 21.19
C ARG A 14 -28.50 10.90 22.05
N ARG A 15 -29.38 9.91 22.10
CA ARG A 15 -29.14 8.66 22.83
C ARG A 15 -28.21 7.71 22.07
N SER A 16 -28.18 7.76 20.76
CA SER A 16 -27.30 6.96 19.90
C SER A 16 -25.85 7.39 20.02
N LEU A 17 -25.57 8.70 20.00
CA LEU A 17 -24.21 9.24 20.14
C LEU A 17 -23.59 8.98 21.52
N ALA A 18 -24.39 9.04 22.58
CA ALA A 18 -23.92 8.75 23.95
C ALA A 18 -23.53 7.28 24.15
N ARG A 19 -24.16 6.35 23.44
CA ARG A 19 -23.82 4.92 23.47
C ARG A 19 -22.49 4.64 22.74
N TRP A 20 -22.20 5.34 21.66
CA TRP A 20 -20.95 5.20 20.92
C TRP A 20 -19.74 5.72 21.70
N THR A 21 -19.89 6.79 22.45
CA THR A 21 -18.80 7.35 23.26
C THR A 21 -18.51 6.51 24.51
N GLN A 22 -19.47 5.77 25.03
CA GLN A 22 -19.30 4.92 26.22
C GLN A 22 -18.60 3.58 25.90
N HIS A 23 -18.77 3.03 24.68
CA HIS A 23 -18.09 1.79 24.26
C HIS A 23 -16.61 1.98 23.91
N ARG A 24 -16.15 3.21 23.71
CA ARG A 24 -14.70 3.50 23.47
C ARG A 24 -13.83 3.48 24.74
N ARG A 25 -14.42 3.39 25.93
CA ARG A 25 -13.67 3.53 27.19
C ARG A 25 -13.17 2.22 27.81
N THR A 26 -13.43 1.07 27.20
CA THR A 26 -13.06 -0.22 27.82
C THR A 26 -12.30 -1.17 26.89
N SER A 27 -11.87 -0.76 25.71
CA SER A 27 -10.88 -1.55 24.98
C SER A 27 -9.53 -1.32 25.67
N PRO A 28 -8.88 -2.36 26.20
CA PRO A 28 -7.53 -2.19 26.72
C PRO A 28 -6.66 -1.61 25.61
N THR A 29 -5.88 -0.58 25.93
CA THR A 29 -4.85 -0.09 25.02
C THR A 29 -4.00 -1.28 24.62
N PRO A 30 -3.81 -1.57 23.32
CA PRO A 30 -3.03 -2.72 22.89
C PRO A 30 -1.68 -2.66 23.59
N THR A 31 -1.35 -3.71 24.35
CA THR A 31 -0.06 -3.76 25.05
C THR A 31 1.03 -3.82 24.01
N LEU A 32 1.96 -2.88 24.06
CA LEU A 32 3.13 -2.86 23.18
C LEU A 32 4.06 -4.01 23.58
N THR A 33 3.86 -5.18 22.98
CA THR A 33 4.74 -6.34 23.14
C THR A 33 5.82 -6.34 22.07
N ARG A 34 6.95 -6.99 22.35
CA ARG A 34 8.02 -7.16 21.35
C ARG A 34 7.50 -7.86 20.08
N GLU A 35 6.65 -8.87 20.24
CA GLU A 35 6.00 -9.58 19.12
C GLU A 35 5.16 -8.63 18.27
N ARG A 36 4.39 -7.74 18.90
CA ARG A 36 3.60 -6.73 18.18
C ARG A 36 4.48 -5.77 17.39
N VAL A 37 5.60 -5.36 17.98
CA VAL A 37 6.60 -4.50 17.31
C VAL A 37 7.19 -5.21 16.09
N GLU A 38 7.51 -6.50 16.20
CA GLU A 38 8.02 -7.29 15.08
C GLU A 38 7.00 -7.44 13.94
N VAL A 39 5.74 -7.75 14.26
CA VAL A 39 4.67 -7.88 13.25
C VAL A 39 4.47 -6.58 12.49
N ILE A 40 4.31 -5.46 13.20
CA ILE A 40 4.06 -4.15 12.56
C ILE A 40 5.33 -3.63 11.85
N GLY A 41 6.50 -3.80 12.45
CA GLY A 41 7.77 -3.43 11.84
C GLY A 41 8.00 -4.19 10.53
N SER A 42 7.77 -5.52 10.54
CA SER A 42 7.87 -6.34 9.34
C SER A 42 6.87 -5.92 8.26
N PHE A 43 5.63 -5.58 8.63
CA PHE A 43 4.65 -5.07 7.68
C PHE A 43 5.18 -3.84 6.93
N TYR A 44 5.59 -2.82 7.65
CA TYR A 44 6.07 -1.58 7.04
C TYR A 44 7.38 -1.77 6.26
N GLU A 45 8.32 -2.59 6.73
CA GLU A 45 9.55 -2.89 5.98
C GLU A 45 9.26 -3.50 4.62
N ASN A 46 8.33 -4.47 4.57
CA ASN A 46 7.97 -5.12 3.31
C ASN A 46 7.24 -4.15 2.37
N VAL A 47 6.39 -3.26 2.89
CA VAL A 47 5.72 -2.22 2.08
C VAL A 47 6.72 -1.21 1.53
N ILE A 48 7.68 -0.75 2.35
CA ILE A 48 8.71 0.21 1.92
C ILE A 48 9.66 -0.45 0.91
N GLU A 49 10.02 -1.70 1.11
CA GLU A 49 10.83 -2.44 0.13
C GLU A 49 10.11 -2.61 -1.19
N PHE A 50 8.82 -2.96 -1.16
CA PHE A 50 8.04 -3.05 -2.40
C PHE A 50 8.02 -1.70 -3.14
N LEU A 51 7.76 -0.61 -2.43
CA LEU A 51 7.74 0.73 -3.03
C LEU A 51 9.10 1.07 -3.67
N HIS A 52 10.19 0.71 -3.02
CA HIS A 52 11.53 0.92 -3.54
C HIS A 52 11.79 0.11 -4.83
N VAL A 53 11.52 -1.20 -4.82
CA VAL A 53 11.77 -2.03 -6.01
C VAL A 53 10.79 -1.74 -7.15
N HIS A 54 9.59 -1.25 -6.85
CA HIS A 54 8.62 -0.80 -7.83
C HIS A 54 9.18 0.39 -8.62
N HIS A 55 9.53 1.49 -7.96
CA HIS A 55 10.10 2.66 -8.61
C HIS A 55 11.43 2.33 -9.34
N THR A 56 12.32 1.54 -8.72
CA THR A 56 13.55 1.10 -9.38
C THR A 56 13.25 0.32 -10.66
N SER A 57 12.21 -0.52 -10.67
CA SER A 57 11.82 -1.26 -11.86
C SER A 57 11.25 -0.36 -12.96
N GLU A 58 10.56 0.71 -12.59
CA GLU A 58 10.09 1.73 -13.53
C GLU A 58 11.25 2.52 -14.14
N ASP A 59 12.18 2.98 -13.29
CA ASP A 59 13.41 3.68 -13.73
C ASP A 59 14.24 2.85 -14.71
N GLU A 60 14.28 1.53 -14.51
CA GLU A 60 15.09 0.63 -15.33
C GLU A 60 14.39 0.11 -16.59
N LEU A 61 13.07 -0.09 -16.55
CA LEU A 61 12.33 -0.81 -17.59
C LEU A 61 11.28 0.01 -18.32
N ILE A 62 10.67 0.99 -17.68
CA ILE A 62 9.54 1.75 -18.24
C ILE A 62 10.00 3.09 -18.79
N TYR A 63 10.57 3.96 -17.95
CA TYR A 63 10.94 5.32 -18.35
C TYR A 63 11.90 5.36 -19.56
N PRO A 64 12.95 4.53 -19.66
CA PRO A 64 13.83 4.57 -20.83
C PRO A 64 13.11 4.29 -22.15
N VAL A 65 12.15 3.35 -22.16
CA VAL A 65 11.34 3.02 -23.34
C VAL A 65 10.41 4.18 -23.70
N LEU A 66 9.76 4.79 -22.72
CA LEU A 66 8.82 5.89 -22.97
C LEU A 66 9.53 7.14 -23.45
N GLU A 67 10.70 7.46 -22.91
CA GLU A 67 11.50 8.61 -23.32
C GLU A 67 12.04 8.47 -24.77
N GLU A 68 12.36 7.25 -25.19
CA GLU A 68 12.79 6.99 -26.57
C GLU A 68 11.64 7.23 -27.57
N HIS A 69 10.41 6.81 -27.22
CA HIS A 69 9.27 6.81 -28.14
C HIS A 69 8.39 8.06 -28.06
N CYS A 70 8.45 8.85 -26.98
CA CYS A 70 7.51 9.95 -26.70
C CYS A 70 8.20 11.28 -26.51
N ALA A 71 8.88 11.78 -27.55
CA ALA A 71 9.60 13.05 -27.49
C ALA A 71 8.71 14.24 -27.07
N GLU A 72 7.42 14.25 -27.45
CA GLU A 72 6.45 15.27 -27.06
C GLU A 72 6.08 15.26 -25.59
N SER A 73 6.18 14.12 -24.90
CA SER A 73 5.83 13.96 -23.46
C SER A 73 7.07 13.86 -22.58
N ARG A 74 8.27 13.97 -23.12
CA ARG A 74 9.52 13.76 -22.40
C ARG A 74 9.63 14.60 -21.12
N SER A 75 9.32 15.89 -21.17
CA SER A 75 9.41 16.77 -20.00
C SER A 75 8.43 16.42 -18.89
N GLU A 76 7.28 15.82 -19.22
CA GLU A 76 6.32 15.34 -18.24
C GLU A 76 6.76 14.02 -17.63
N LEU A 77 7.31 13.10 -18.46
CA LEU A 77 7.86 11.83 -18.00
C LEU A 77 9.06 12.06 -17.06
N GLU A 78 10.04 12.89 -17.47
CA GLU A 78 11.19 13.28 -16.63
C GLU A 78 10.75 13.89 -15.30
N ARG A 79 9.68 14.71 -15.28
CA ARG A 79 9.13 15.28 -14.05
C ARG A 79 8.55 14.21 -13.12
N ILE A 80 7.89 13.19 -13.66
CA ILE A 80 7.31 12.10 -12.87
C ILE A 80 8.43 11.19 -12.34
N ASP A 81 9.39 10.84 -13.16
CA ASP A 81 10.60 10.11 -12.77
C ASP A 81 11.36 10.84 -11.64
N ASP A 82 11.56 12.16 -11.75
CA ASP A 82 12.20 12.96 -10.71
C ASP A 82 11.45 12.91 -9.36
N GLN A 83 10.16 12.60 -9.34
CA GLN A 83 9.39 12.45 -8.09
C GLN A 83 9.82 11.22 -7.30
N HIS A 84 10.39 10.18 -7.92
CA HIS A 84 10.99 9.04 -7.21
C HIS A 84 12.07 9.49 -6.23
N LYS A 85 12.87 10.48 -6.60
CA LYS A 85 13.93 11.04 -5.74
C LYS A 85 13.38 11.68 -4.46
N LEU A 86 12.15 12.21 -4.50
CA LEU A 86 11.49 12.79 -3.34
C LEU A 86 11.03 11.73 -2.31
N LEU A 87 10.91 10.47 -2.73
CA LEU A 87 10.50 9.35 -1.89
C LEU A 87 11.68 8.73 -1.11
N HIS A 88 12.92 8.88 -1.59
CA HIS A 88 14.07 8.24 -0.97
C HIS A 88 14.27 8.64 0.50
N ALA A 89 14.33 9.93 0.79
CA ALA A 89 14.57 10.42 2.16
C ALA A 89 13.44 10.02 3.15
N PRO A 90 12.14 10.16 2.83
CA PRO A 90 11.07 9.65 3.68
C PRO A 90 11.12 8.12 3.90
N MET A 91 11.42 7.34 2.88
CA MET A 91 11.55 5.88 3.01
C MET A 91 12.72 5.49 3.92
N ASP A 92 13.88 6.14 3.79
CA ASP A 92 15.05 5.90 4.64
C ASP A 92 14.79 6.32 6.09
N ALA A 93 14.10 7.43 6.30
CA ALA A 93 13.66 7.86 7.63
C ALA A 93 12.72 6.83 8.27
N ALA A 94 11.77 6.29 7.51
CA ALA A 94 10.85 5.27 7.99
C ALA A 94 11.58 3.95 8.32
N ARG A 95 12.50 3.48 7.48
CA ARG A 95 13.36 2.30 7.77
C ARG A 95 14.16 2.50 9.06
N SER A 96 14.76 3.67 9.24
CA SER A 96 15.54 4.00 10.44
C SER A 96 14.67 4.05 11.70
N ALA A 97 13.47 4.62 11.60
CA ALA A 97 12.50 4.67 12.69
C ALA A 97 12.04 3.25 13.11
N ILE A 98 11.74 2.38 12.14
CA ILE A 98 11.34 0.98 12.39
C ILE A 98 12.48 0.22 13.09
N ALA A 99 13.72 0.34 12.61
CA ALA A 99 14.89 -0.29 13.22
C ALA A 99 15.08 0.17 14.67
N SER A 100 14.95 1.47 14.92
CA SER A 100 15.05 2.05 16.27
C SER A 100 13.93 1.56 17.19
N TRP A 101 12.71 1.45 16.69
CA TRP A 101 11.57 0.95 17.44
C TRP A 101 11.72 -0.54 17.81
N ARG A 102 12.24 -1.36 16.89
CA ARG A 102 12.55 -2.77 17.18
C ARG A 102 13.65 -2.91 18.25
N ALA A 103 14.68 -2.10 18.16
CA ALA A 103 15.77 -2.11 19.15
C ALA A 103 15.30 -1.67 20.55
N ALA A 104 14.42 -0.66 20.63
CA ALA A 104 13.89 -0.10 21.87
C ALA A 104 12.37 0.12 21.76
N PRO A 105 11.55 -0.92 21.97
CA PRO A 105 10.09 -0.82 21.93
C PRO A 105 9.55 0.18 22.94
N SER A 106 8.92 1.26 22.45
CA SER A 106 8.26 2.27 23.27
C SER A 106 7.15 2.96 22.48
N THR A 107 6.23 3.61 23.17
CA THR A 107 5.18 4.43 22.55
C THR A 107 5.74 5.63 21.81
N ASP A 108 6.82 6.21 22.30
CA ASP A 108 7.47 7.36 21.67
C ASP A 108 8.12 6.93 20.34
N ASN A 109 8.85 5.80 20.33
CA ASN A 109 9.41 5.27 19.09
C ASN A 109 8.32 4.80 18.11
N ALA A 110 7.20 4.23 18.60
CA ALA A 110 6.05 3.92 17.77
C ALA A 110 5.48 5.17 17.08
N LYS A 111 5.40 6.30 17.80
CA LYS A 111 4.98 7.57 17.24
C LYS A 111 5.93 8.05 16.14
N VAL A 112 7.23 7.90 16.32
CA VAL A 112 8.23 8.25 15.30
C VAL A 112 8.03 7.41 14.04
N VAL A 113 7.72 6.09 14.17
CA VAL A 113 7.40 5.23 13.03
C VAL A 113 6.13 5.71 12.32
N ILE A 114 5.07 6.04 13.06
CA ILE A 114 3.82 6.56 12.47
C ILE A 114 4.08 7.85 11.70
N ASP A 115 4.78 8.80 12.29
CA ASP A 115 5.05 10.09 11.66
C ASP A 115 5.96 9.91 10.42
N ALA A 116 6.97 9.05 10.49
CA ALA A 116 7.89 8.77 9.38
C ALA A 116 7.18 8.02 8.23
N THR A 117 6.35 7.02 8.51
CA THR A 117 5.59 6.31 7.47
C THR A 117 4.52 7.19 6.84
N ALA A 118 3.89 8.08 7.63
CA ALA A 118 2.93 9.05 7.10
C ALA A 118 3.59 10.06 6.16
N SER A 119 4.85 10.44 6.39
CA SER A 119 5.58 11.38 5.53
C SER A 119 5.85 10.83 4.12
N ILE A 120 5.86 9.52 3.92
CA ILE A 120 5.95 8.90 2.58
C ILE A 120 4.71 9.24 1.74
N ALA A 121 3.53 9.28 2.35
CA ALA A 121 2.28 9.51 1.64
C ALA A 121 2.17 10.92 1.02
N GLU A 122 2.92 11.89 1.51
CA GLU A 122 2.88 13.27 1.02
C GLU A 122 3.42 13.38 -0.41
N PRO A 123 4.65 12.94 -0.74
CA PRO A 123 5.15 12.90 -2.11
C PRO A 123 4.53 11.77 -2.95
N LEU A 124 4.13 10.63 -2.34
CA LEU A 124 3.63 9.46 -3.07
C LEU A 124 2.27 9.71 -3.74
N ARG A 125 1.33 10.39 -3.07
CA ARG A 125 -0.01 10.59 -3.62
C ARG A 125 -0.05 11.39 -4.93
N PRO A 126 0.61 12.56 -5.05
CA PRO A 126 0.68 13.26 -6.33
C PRO A 126 1.44 12.46 -7.39
N HIS A 127 2.50 11.72 -7.01
CA HIS A 127 3.24 10.87 -7.90
C HIS A 127 2.35 9.80 -8.55
N LEU A 128 1.63 9.00 -7.76
CA LEU A 128 0.71 7.99 -8.28
C LEU A 128 -0.39 8.60 -9.18
N ALA A 129 -0.88 9.79 -8.84
CA ALA A 129 -1.88 10.46 -9.65
C ALA A 129 -1.30 10.90 -11.02
N ASP A 130 -0.06 11.35 -11.06
CA ASP A 130 0.64 11.71 -12.30
C ASP A 130 0.96 10.47 -13.15
N GLU A 131 1.35 9.34 -12.55
CA GLU A 131 1.52 8.07 -13.25
C GLU A 131 0.22 7.58 -13.91
N GLU A 132 -0.88 7.57 -13.16
CA GLU A 132 -2.18 7.17 -13.69
C GLU A 132 -2.66 8.08 -14.82
N ALA A 133 -2.40 9.39 -14.72
CA ALA A 133 -2.90 10.37 -15.67
C ALA A 133 -2.03 10.49 -16.93
N VAL A 134 -0.72 10.29 -16.82
CA VAL A 134 0.25 10.57 -17.89
C VAL A 134 1.05 9.33 -18.28
N MET A 135 1.81 8.74 -17.35
CA MET A 135 2.74 7.66 -17.66
C MET A 135 2.01 6.41 -18.17
N LEU A 136 0.99 5.94 -17.46
CA LEU A 136 0.28 4.70 -17.78
C LEU A 136 -0.44 4.73 -19.16
N PRO A 137 -1.13 5.81 -19.58
CA PRO A 137 -1.65 5.92 -20.94
C PRO A 137 -0.57 5.87 -22.03
N ILE A 138 0.61 6.45 -21.77
CA ILE A 138 1.73 6.39 -22.70
C ILE A 138 2.31 4.97 -22.75
N ALA A 139 2.56 4.36 -21.59
CA ALA A 139 3.07 3.01 -21.50
C ALA A 139 2.18 2.00 -22.24
N THR A 140 0.86 2.05 -22.04
CA THR A 140 -0.10 1.16 -22.73
C THR A 140 -0.16 1.37 -24.23
N LYS A 141 0.28 2.51 -24.75
CA LYS A 141 0.35 2.78 -26.19
C LYS A 141 1.64 2.23 -26.84
N TRP A 142 2.75 2.30 -26.12
CA TRP A 142 4.07 2.02 -26.69
C TRP A 142 4.70 0.72 -26.21
N MET A 143 4.22 0.15 -25.14
CA MET A 143 4.70 -1.10 -24.57
C MET A 143 3.64 -2.19 -24.69
N SER A 144 4.09 -3.40 -24.96
CA SER A 144 3.23 -4.58 -24.93
C SER A 144 2.84 -4.95 -23.49
N PRO A 145 1.73 -5.69 -23.29
CA PRO A 145 1.38 -6.22 -21.97
C PRO A 145 2.47 -7.10 -21.35
N GLU A 146 3.29 -7.75 -22.18
CA GLU A 146 4.42 -8.59 -21.75
C GLU A 146 5.56 -7.74 -21.19
N GLU A 147 5.91 -6.64 -21.83
CA GLU A 147 6.94 -5.70 -21.36
C GLU A 147 6.52 -5.02 -20.06
N ILE A 148 5.29 -4.53 -19.98
CA ILE A 148 4.72 -3.97 -18.73
C ILE A 148 4.68 -5.05 -17.63
N GLY A 149 4.27 -6.27 -17.96
CA GLY A 149 4.26 -7.40 -17.03
C GLY A 149 5.65 -7.83 -16.57
N GLY A 150 6.69 -7.57 -17.38
CA GLY A 150 8.09 -7.82 -17.05
C GLY A 150 8.56 -7.05 -15.80
N MET A 151 8.00 -5.86 -15.55
CA MET A 151 8.27 -5.07 -14.34
C MET A 151 7.92 -5.85 -13.06
N ALA A 152 6.78 -6.53 -13.02
CA ALA A 152 6.40 -7.34 -11.87
C ALA A 152 7.39 -8.49 -11.60
N GLY A 153 7.86 -9.14 -12.66
CA GLY A 153 8.91 -10.17 -12.58
C GLY A 153 10.23 -9.62 -12.06
N HIS A 154 10.65 -8.47 -12.56
CA HIS A 154 11.87 -7.78 -12.14
C HIS A 154 11.79 -7.37 -10.66
N SER A 155 10.69 -6.75 -10.25
CA SER A 155 10.44 -6.37 -8.86
C SER A 155 10.49 -7.57 -7.91
N MET A 156 9.92 -8.72 -8.31
CA MET A 156 10.00 -9.96 -7.52
C MET A 156 11.44 -10.49 -7.38
N MET A 157 12.26 -10.39 -8.43
CA MET A 157 13.66 -10.86 -8.40
C MET A 157 14.56 -9.95 -7.58
N THR A 158 14.28 -8.66 -7.54
CA THR A 158 15.09 -7.65 -6.82
C THR A 158 14.62 -7.43 -5.38
N PHE A 159 13.42 -7.89 -5.02
CA PHE A 159 12.87 -7.78 -3.67
C PHE A 159 13.75 -8.45 -2.61
N ARG A 160 14.07 -7.74 -1.54
CA ARG A 160 15.01 -8.18 -0.48
C ARG A 160 14.38 -8.42 0.88
N ALA A 161 13.13 -7.98 1.10
CA ALA A 161 12.42 -8.28 2.33
C ALA A 161 11.86 -9.71 2.33
N ASP A 162 11.26 -10.14 3.45
CA ASP A 162 10.90 -11.53 3.70
C ASP A 162 9.49 -11.94 3.27
N LYS A 163 8.66 -10.98 2.79
CA LYS A 163 7.25 -11.22 2.42
C LYS A 163 6.92 -10.71 1.01
N PRO A 164 7.51 -11.31 -0.05
CA PRO A 164 7.28 -10.86 -1.43
C PRO A 164 5.81 -10.97 -1.87
N TRP A 165 5.03 -11.78 -1.18
CA TRP A 165 3.60 -11.98 -1.41
C TRP A 165 2.71 -10.88 -0.82
N LEU A 166 3.24 -10.00 0.06
CA LEU A 166 2.42 -9.05 0.83
C LEU A 166 1.66 -8.08 -0.07
N MET A 167 2.33 -7.46 -1.04
CA MET A 167 1.67 -6.48 -1.90
C MET A 167 0.62 -7.11 -2.82
N MET A 168 0.90 -8.28 -3.36
CA MET A 168 -0.11 -9.01 -4.15
C MET A 168 -1.34 -9.36 -3.32
N GLY A 169 -1.15 -9.72 -2.05
CA GLY A 169 -2.25 -9.93 -1.11
C GLY A 169 -3.06 -8.67 -0.82
N LEU A 170 -2.40 -7.52 -0.62
CA LEU A 170 -3.06 -6.23 -0.41
C LEU A 170 -3.84 -5.78 -1.66
N VAL A 171 -3.29 -5.98 -2.85
CA VAL A 171 -4.00 -5.74 -4.13
C VAL A 171 -5.21 -6.65 -4.24
N ARG A 172 -5.05 -7.96 -3.98
CA ARG A 172 -6.17 -8.94 -4.02
C ARG A 172 -7.35 -8.49 -3.15
N GLU A 173 -7.11 -7.90 -1.99
CA GLU A 173 -8.18 -7.42 -1.11
C GLU A 173 -9.04 -6.32 -1.73
N GLN A 174 -8.49 -5.53 -2.66
CA GLN A 174 -9.21 -4.46 -3.35
C GLN A 174 -10.01 -4.96 -4.57
N LEU A 175 -9.75 -6.18 -5.02
CA LEU A 175 -10.37 -6.76 -6.21
C LEU A 175 -11.73 -7.42 -5.87
N ASN A 176 -12.70 -7.27 -6.77
CA ASN A 176 -13.91 -8.10 -6.76
C ASN A 176 -13.59 -9.53 -7.25
N GLN A 177 -14.58 -10.44 -7.21
CA GLN A 177 -14.35 -11.86 -7.55
C GLN A 177 -13.89 -12.05 -9.00
N ASP A 178 -14.53 -11.40 -9.96
CA ASP A 178 -14.16 -11.53 -11.38
C ASP A 178 -12.73 -11.03 -11.65
N GLN A 179 -12.32 -9.95 -10.96
CA GLN A 179 -10.97 -9.41 -11.04
C GLN A 179 -9.94 -10.37 -10.41
N ARG A 180 -10.28 -11.01 -9.28
CA ARG A 180 -9.42 -12.03 -8.65
C ARG A 180 -9.24 -13.24 -9.55
N ASP A 181 -10.33 -13.71 -10.15
CA ASP A 181 -10.29 -14.83 -11.08
C ASP A 181 -9.46 -14.47 -12.33
N GLY A 182 -9.59 -13.25 -12.84
CA GLY A 182 -8.75 -12.72 -13.92
C GLY A 182 -7.27 -12.63 -13.54
N MET A 183 -6.96 -12.16 -12.34
CA MET A 183 -5.58 -12.12 -11.82
C MET A 183 -4.98 -13.52 -11.78
N LEU A 184 -5.71 -14.51 -11.24
CA LEU A 184 -5.24 -15.90 -11.18
C LEU A 184 -5.11 -16.53 -12.58
N ALA A 185 -6.03 -16.24 -13.47
CA ALA A 185 -5.99 -16.75 -14.85
C ALA A 185 -4.80 -16.21 -15.64
N GLY A 186 -4.36 -14.97 -15.36
CA GLY A 186 -3.19 -14.35 -15.97
C GLY A 186 -1.84 -14.87 -15.45
N MET A 187 -1.83 -15.59 -14.32
CA MET A 187 -0.61 -16.15 -13.78
C MET A 187 -0.14 -17.40 -14.52
N PRO A 188 1.19 -17.59 -14.72
CA PRO A 188 1.75 -18.88 -15.08
C PRO A 188 1.28 -19.98 -14.11
N PRO A 189 1.05 -21.24 -14.60
CA PRO A 189 0.50 -22.30 -13.75
C PRO A 189 1.26 -22.55 -12.45
N GLU A 190 2.59 -22.52 -12.49
CA GLU A 190 3.45 -22.72 -11.32
C GLU A 190 3.31 -21.58 -10.30
N MET A 191 3.26 -20.35 -10.77
CA MET A 191 3.04 -19.18 -9.93
C MET A 191 1.65 -19.21 -9.28
N ARG A 192 0.63 -19.59 -10.04
CA ARG A 192 -0.74 -19.76 -9.52
C ARG A 192 -0.80 -20.78 -8.41
N THR A 193 -0.17 -21.94 -8.60
CA THR A 193 -0.10 -23.00 -7.59
C THR A 193 0.63 -22.48 -6.33
N MET A 194 1.78 -21.85 -6.49
CA MET A 194 2.53 -21.27 -5.37
C MET A 194 1.70 -20.20 -4.63
N TRP A 195 0.99 -19.36 -5.37
CA TRP A 195 0.12 -18.36 -4.77
C TRP A 195 -0.99 -19.01 -3.94
N THR A 196 -1.77 -19.90 -4.52
CA THR A 196 -2.96 -20.47 -3.87
C THR A 196 -2.62 -21.40 -2.71
N GLU A 197 -1.52 -22.15 -2.80
CA GLU A 197 -1.17 -23.15 -1.79
C GLU A 197 -0.28 -22.60 -0.66
N GLN A 198 0.50 -21.55 -0.93
CA GLN A 198 1.50 -21.07 0.03
C GLN A 198 1.37 -19.58 0.35
N MET A 199 1.34 -18.72 -0.68
CA MET A 199 1.45 -17.28 -0.47
C MET A 199 0.16 -16.67 0.07
N GLU A 200 -0.99 -17.02 -0.48
CA GLU A 200 -2.29 -16.50 -0.05
C GLU A 200 -2.62 -16.90 1.39
N PRO A 201 -2.46 -18.17 1.82
CA PRO A 201 -2.62 -18.52 3.24
C PRO A 201 -1.64 -17.81 4.18
N ALA A 202 -0.39 -17.61 3.73
CA ALA A 202 0.60 -16.87 4.51
C ALA A 202 0.23 -15.38 4.64
N PHE A 203 -0.28 -14.77 3.57
CA PHE A 203 -0.81 -13.41 3.59
C PHE A 203 -1.99 -13.30 4.56
N ASP A 204 -2.99 -14.17 4.46
CA ASP A 204 -4.18 -14.12 5.29
C ASP A 204 -3.84 -14.26 6.79
N ALA A 205 -2.93 -15.16 7.12
CA ALA A 205 -2.45 -15.33 8.49
C ALA A 205 -1.73 -14.07 9.00
N PHE A 206 -0.79 -13.54 8.21
CA PHE A 206 0.00 -12.37 8.59
C PHE A 206 -0.84 -11.10 8.71
N ILE A 207 -1.72 -10.83 7.73
CA ILE A 207 -2.55 -9.62 7.75
C ILE A 207 -3.58 -9.63 8.88
N ALA A 208 -4.05 -10.81 9.28
CA ALA A 208 -4.89 -10.98 10.47
C ALA A 208 -4.14 -10.59 11.75
N GLU A 209 -2.85 -10.90 11.83
CA GLU A 209 -2.01 -10.46 12.95
C GLU A 209 -1.73 -8.95 12.91
N VAL A 210 -1.44 -8.40 11.74
CA VAL A 210 -1.24 -6.94 11.57
C VAL A 210 -2.46 -6.14 12.04
N ARG A 211 -3.67 -6.65 11.82
CA ARG A 211 -4.94 -5.97 12.14
C ARG A 211 -5.48 -6.24 13.55
N ARG A 212 -4.86 -7.12 14.30
CA ARG A 212 -5.22 -7.42 15.70
C ARG A 212 -4.87 -6.27 16.63
#